data_5ed7c65570e71b140aaa11b21a6dd47b
#
_entry.id   5ed7c65570e71b140aaa11b21a6dd47b
#
_cell.length_a   1.000
_cell.length_b   1.000
_cell.length_c   1.000
_cell.angle_alpha   90.00
_cell.angle_beta   90.00
_cell.angle_gamma   90.00
#
_symmetry.space_group_name_H-M   'P 1'
#
loop_
_entity.id
_entity.type
_entity.pdbx_description
1 polymer ?
#
loop_
_entity_poly.entity_id
_entity_poly.type
_entity_poly.pdbx_seq_one_letter_code
_entity_poly.pdbx_strand_id
1 'polypeptide(L)'
;MQNLRRIIFCLLFAALDSFCGELSVCTWNLEWFPSGSSKGFASKEIESKRISLVAETLRKLNSDIIIVQEIRDRKACEDLVEELKPNIYTISVCTQFKEGFGGAVGLQQVAILSKLPATASWAENWNTVSISDPPRGFAFASYRIGTNDIGVYGVHLKSNLTRGDVDRGRQLNILKRELAAEKIMRHINEAPLNKTNQLEAVIVGGDFNTTLDQNEFASERTLTIFRDNQFESGYEGIDSKQRITIPGKGKYPDATFDYLFVRPREIALIPIITPVLVSDHYPVARKIRFKSTNKN
;
A
#
# COMPACT_ATOMS: atom_id res chain seq x y z
N MET A 1 18.28 -68.22 19.50
CA MET A 1 18.30 -67.31 18.31
C MET A 1 17.35 -66.16 18.58
N GLN A 2 17.91 -65.05 19.11
CA GLN A 2 17.14 -63.87 19.48
C GLN A 2 17.17 -62.88 18.32
N ASN A 3 16.00 -62.56 17.72
CA ASN A 3 15.86 -61.57 16.68
C ASN A 3 15.74 -60.18 17.35
N LEU A 4 16.78 -59.38 17.23
CA LEU A 4 16.84 -58.00 17.68
C LEU A 4 16.26 -57.11 16.58
N ARG A 5 15.00 -56.67 16.70
CA ARG A 5 14.38 -55.68 15.83
C ARG A 5 14.90 -54.29 16.23
N ARG A 6 15.73 -53.71 15.38
CA ARG A 6 16.14 -52.30 15.46
C ARG A 6 15.00 -51.43 15.00
N ILE A 7 14.37 -50.73 15.94
CA ILE A 7 13.42 -49.65 15.65
C ILE A 7 14.26 -48.40 15.34
N ILE A 8 14.27 -47.97 14.08
CA ILE A 8 14.85 -46.69 13.67
C ILE A 8 13.79 -45.62 13.96
N PHE A 9 14.05 -44.80 14.99
CA PHE A 9 13.26 -43.59 15.26
C PHE A 9 13.76 -42.49 14.31
N CYS A 10 13.06 -42.24 13.21
CA CYS A 10 13.24 -41.02 12.41
C CYS A 10 12.69 -39.83 13.21
N LEU A 11 13.55 -39.12 13.90
CA LEU A 11 13.24 -37.79 14.44
C LEU A 11 13.11 -36.83 13.26
N LEU A 12 11.86 -36.56 12.86
CA LEU A 12 11.55 -35.37 12.03
C LEU A 12 11.82 -34.13 12.90
N PHE A 13 12.99 -33.56 12.75
CA PHE A 13 13.23 -32.17 13.17
C PHE A 13 12.43 -31.27 12.23
N ALA A 14 11.21 -30.92 12.62
CA ALA A 14 10.55 -29.75 12.08
C ALA A 14 11.42 -28.55 12.49
N ALA A 15 12.15 -27.98 11.54
CA ALA A 15 12.83 -26.72 11.75
C ALA A 15 11.75 -25.68 12.09
N LEU A 16 11.62 -25.35 13.37
CA LEU A 16 10.85 -24.20 13.82
C LEU A 16 11.59 -22.98 13.28
N ASP A 17 11.10 -22.41 12.16
CA ASP A 17 11.57 -21.13 11.65
C ASP A 17 11.43 -20.11 12.79
N SER A 18 12.55 -19.75 13.41
CA SER A 18 12.57 -18.70 14.44
C SER A 18 12.36 -17.37 13.74
N PHE A 19 11.23 -16.73 13.95
CA PHE A 19 10.97 -15.36 13.49
C PHE A 19 11.64 -14.38 14.46
N CYS A 20 12.41 -13.42 13.93
CA CYS A 20 13.09 -12.41 14.73
C CYS A 20 12.30 -11.10 14.88
N GLY A 21 11.14 -10.98 14.23
CA GLY A 21 10.29 -9.81 14.30
C GLY A 21 9.02 -9.92 13.45
N GLU A 22 8.01 -9.15 13.80
CA GLU A 22 6.77 -8.99 13.05
C GLU A 22 6.56 -7.50 12.80
N LEU A 23 6.14 -7.13 11.60
CA LEU A 23 5.76 -5.79 11.19
C LEU A 23 4.30 -5.80 10.73
N SER A 24 3.50 -4.88 11.25
CA SER A 24 2.14 -4.65 10.78
C SER A 24 2.08 -3.41 9.89
N VAL A 25 1.60 -3.57 8.66
CA VAL A 25 1.45 -2.50 7.68
C VAL A 25 -0.01 -2.37 7.29
N CYS A 26 -0.52 -1.14 7.23
CA CYS A 26 -1.86 -0.82 6.75
C CYS A 26 -1.79 0.12 5.56
N THR A 27 -2.68 -0.05 4.58
CA THR A 27 -2.95 0.94 3.54
C THR A 27 -4.41 1.34 3.57
N TRP A 28 -4.71 2.62 3.32
CA TRP A 28 -6.08 3.11 3.31
C TRP A 28 -6.23 4.39 2.48
N ASN A 29 -7.09 4.38 1.47
CA ASN A 29 -7.58 5.58 0.81
C ASN A 29 -8.62 6.26 1.71
N LEU A 30 -8.36 7.52 2.09
CA LEU A 30 -9.14 8.26 3.08
C LEU A 30 -10.26 9.13 2.46
N GLU A 31 -10.50 9.01 1.17
CA GLU A 31 -11.54 9.77 0.44
C GLU A 31 -11.48 11.28 0.73
N TRP A 32 -10.64 12.01 0.00
CA TRP A 32 -10.50 13.49 0.10
C TRP A 32 -10.28 13.99 1.54
N PHE A 33 -9.40 13.34 2.29
CA PHE A 33 -9.16 13.67 3.70
C PHE A 33 -8.47 15.03 3.90
N PRO A 34 -8.89 15.84 4.89
CA PRO A 34 -9.89 15.53 5.94
C PRO A 34 -11.32 15.93 5.58
N SER A 35 -11.57 16.61 4.46
CA SER A 35 -12.87 17.19 4.15
C SER A 35 -13.96 16.17 3.75
N GLY A 36 -13.58 15.03 3.15
CA GLY A 36 -14.52 14.09 2.52
C GLY A 36 -15.16 14.65 1.24
N SER A 37 -14.54 15.64 0.62
CA SER A 37 -15.09 16.34 -0.55
C SER A 37 -14.00 16.66 -1.57
N SER A 38 -14.32 16.44 -2.85
CA SER A 38 -13.44 16.81 -3.97
C SER A 38 -13.15 18.32 -4.07
N LYS A 39 -13.89 19.15 -3.35
CA LYS A 39 -13.58 20.58 -3.19
C LYS A 39 -12.35 20.80 -2.27
N GLY A 40 -11.91 19.77 -1.55
CA GLY A 40 -10.71 19.78 -0.72
C GLY A 40 -10.88 20.42 0.66
N PHE A 41 -11.95 21.14 0.92
CA PHE A 41 -12.19 21.83 2.18
C PHE A 41 -13.63 21.66 2.66
N ALA A 42 -13.80 21.62 3.98
CA ALA A 42 -15.09 21.59 4.68
C ALA A 42 -15.02 22.52 5.90
N SER A 43 -16.12 22.62 6.67
CA SER A 43 -16.06 23.34 7.94
C SER A 43 -15.10 22.64 8.91
N LYS A 44 -14.56 23.42 9.84
CA LYS A 44 -13.61 22.90 10.84
C LYS A 44 -14.22 21.75 11.64
N GLU A 45 -15.50 21.83 11.96
CA GLU A 45 -16.25 20.82 12.72
C GLU A 45 -16.30 19.49 11.92
N ILE A 46 -16.58 19.56 10.60
CA ILE A 46 -16.63 18.39 9.72
C ILE A 46 -15.25 17.75 9.62
N GLU A 47 -14.22 18.56 9.36
CA GLU A 47 -12.83 18.05 9.25
C GLU A 47 -12.37 17.43 10.57
N SER A 48 -12.57 18.09 11.73
CA SER A 48 -12.18 17.56 13.04
C SER A 48 -12.90 16.25 13.35
N LYS A 49 -14.20 16.14 13.10
CA LYS A 49 -14.96 14.91 13.31
C LYS A 49 -14.42 13.78 12.46
N ARG A 50 -14.10 14.06 11.20
CA ARG A 50 -13.58 13.06 10.27
C ARG A 50 -12.18 12.59 10.66
N ILE A 51 -11.31 13.51 11.11
CA ILE A 51 -9.99 13.19 11.65
C ILE A 51 -10.13 12.22 12.83
N SER A 52 -11.03 12.50 13.78
CA SER A 52 -11.25 11.64 14.96
C SER A 52 -11.76 10.24 14.57
N LEU A 53 -12.69 10.12 13.62
CA LEU A 53 -13.20 8.83 13.16
C LEU A 53 -12.13 7.99 12.44
N VAL A 54 -11.31 8.62 11.60
CA VAL A 54 -10.18 7.97 10.93
C VAL A 54 -9.15 7.51 11.96
N ALA A 55 -8.78 8.38 12.90
CA ALA A 55 -7.84 8.05 13.96
C ALA A 55 -8.35 6.91 14.86
N GLU A 56 -9.64 6.87 15.19
CA GLU A 56 -10.24 5.75 15.93
C GLU A 56 -10.06 4.42 15.20
N THR A 57 -10.32 4.39 13.90
CA THR A 57 -10.13 3.21 13.07
C THR A 57 -8.66 2.77 13.05
N LEU A 58 -7.75 3.70 12.81
CA LEU A 58 -6.30 3.41 12.76
C LEU A 58 -5.74 2.97 14.12
N ARG A 59 -6.24 3.52 15.24
CA ARG A 59 -5.88 3.05 16.59
C ARG A 59 -6.30 1.60 16.83
N LYS A 60 -7.47 1.19 16.36
CA LYS A 60 -7.95 -0.21 16.46
C LYS A 60 -7.10 -1.16 15.61
N LEU A 61 -6.69 -0.76 14.41
CA LEU A 61 -5.79 -1.53 13.54
C LEU A 61 -4.38 -1.61 14.13
N ASN A 62 -3.94 -0.57 14.82
CA ASN A 62 -2.68 -0.47 15.57
C ASN A 62 -1.43 -0.86 14.74
N SER A 63 -1.44 -0.62 13.45
CA SER A 63 -0.35 -0.98 12.54
C SER A 63 0.93 -0.18 12.87
N ASP A 64 2.09 -0.75 12.58
CA ASP A 64 3.39 -0.09 12.81
C ASP A 64 3.68 0.94 11.73
N ILE A 65 3.24 0.66 10.49
CA ILE A 65 3.34 1.55 9.34
C ILE A 65 1.97 1.71 8.71
N ILE A 66 1.60 2.95 8.39
CA ILE A 66 0.33 3.31 7.77
C ILE A 66 0.62 4.08 6.48
N ILE A 67 0.10 3.59 5.36
CA ILE A 67 0.16 4.22 4.04
C ILE A 67 -1.22 4.80 3.76
N VAL A 68 -1.34 6.12 3.62
CA VAL A 68 -2.63 6.77 3.36
C VAL A 68 -2.64 7.44 1.99
N GLN A 69 -3.77 7.36 1.30
CA GLN A 69 -4.02 8.03 0.04
C GLN A 69 -5.12 9.07 0.21
N GLU A 70 -5.19 10.01 -0.73
CA GLU A 70 -6.13 11.13 -0.74
C GLU A 70 -6.05 12.02 0.50
N ILE A 71 -4.89 12.11 1.12
CA ILE A 71 -4.66 13.10 2.17
C ILE A 71 -4.32 14.46 1.54
N ARG A 72 -4.95 15.54 2.01
CA ARG A 72 -4.86 16.85 1.38
C ARG A 72 -3.45 17.40 1.32
N ASP A 73 -2.74 17.39 2.45
CA ASP A 73 -1.44 18.02 2.62
C ASP A 73 -0.73 17.53 3.89
N ARG A 74 0.47 18.06 4.13
CA ARG A 74 1.25 17.74 5.33
C ARG A 74 0.53 18.16 6.62
N LYS A 75 -0.20 19.27 6.61
CA LYS A 75 -0.95 19.72 7.79
C LYS A 75 -2.03 18.71 8.19
N ALA A 76 -2.75 18.15 7.19
CA ALA A 76 -3.71 17.07 7.44
C ALA A 76 -3.05 15.80 8.02
N CYS A 77 -1.81 15.48 7.59
CA CYS A 77 -1.02 14.40 8.23
C CYS A 77 -0.70 14.72 9.69
N GLU A 78 -0.28 15.94 9.98
CA GLU A 78 0.08 16.40 11.34
C GLU A 78 -1.14 16.34 12.28
N ASP A 79 -2.30 16.79 11.80
CA ASP A 79 -3.55 16.72 12.56
C ASP A 79 -3.97 15.27 12.84
N LEU A 80 -3.81 14.38 11.86
CA LEU A 80 -4.09 12.94 12.04
C LEU A 80 -3.12 12.30 13.04
N VAL A 81 -1.82 12.59 12.94
CA VAL A 81 -0.79 12.06 13.87
C VAL A 81 -1.05 12.55 15.30
N GLU A 82 -1.44 13.80 15.49
CA GLU A 82 -1.79 14.32 16.81
C GLU A 82 -3.01 13.60 17.39
N GLU A 83 -4.05 13.38 16.58
CA GLU A 83 -5.26 12.68 17.01
C GLU A 83 -5.01 11.18 17.27
N LEU A 84 -3.97 10.57 16.68
CA LEU A 84 -3.61 9.16 16.90
C LEU A 84 -3.05 8.89 18.30
N LYS A 85 -2.70 9.90 19.10
CA LYS A 85 -2.21 9.70 20.46
C LYS A 85 -3.20 8.86 21.31
N PRO A 86 -2.73 8.00 22.24
CA PRO A 86 -1.33 7.89 22.71
C PRO A 86 -0.39 7.08 21.80
N ASN A 87 -0.86 6.51 20.67
CA ASN A 87 0.02 5.86 19.70
C ASN A 87 0.91 6.92 19.04
N ILE A 88 2.23 6.78 19.19
CA ILE A 88 3.19 7.76 18.69
C ILE A 88 3.56 7.38 17.27
N TYR A 89 3.10 8.20 16.31
CA TYR A 89 3.50 8.10 14.91
C TYR A 89 4.32 9.32 14.49
N THR A 90 5.19 9.12 13.52
CA THR A 90 5.91 10.19 12.81
C THR A 90 5.51 10.16 11.33
N ILE A 91 5.55 11.32 10.67
CA ILE A 91 5.34 11.41 9.23
C ILE A 91 6.68 11.11 8.56
N SER A 92 6.85 9.90 8.04
CA SER A 92 8.07 9.51 7.31
C SER A 92 8.16 10.26 6.00
N VAL A 93 7.04 10.38 5.26
CA VAL A 93 6.92 11.14 4.02
C VAL A 93 5.47 11.58 3.80
N CYS A 94 5.29 12.78 3.28
CA CYS A 94 4.04 13.26 2.69
C CYS A 94 4.39 13.87 1.34
N THR A 95 3.77 13.40 0.27
CA THR A 95 4.07 13.83 -1.10
C THR A 95 3.59 15.26 -1.37
N GLN A 96 4.07 15.85 -2.47
CA GLN A 96 3.61 17.13 -3.00
C GLN A 96 3.38 16.99 -4.51
N PHE A 97 2.57 16.01 -4.89
CA PHE A 97 2.23 15.77 -6.30
C PHE A 97 1.47 16.97 -6.86
N LYS A 98 1.87 17.39 -8.05
CA LYS A 98 1.26 18.52 -8.74
C LYS A 98 0.11 18.06 -9.63
N GLU A 99 -0.89 18.92 -9.79
CA GLU A 99 -1.95 18.74 -10.77
C GLU A 99 -1.45 19.23 -12.14
N GLY A 100 -1.18 18.29 -13.04
CA GLY A 100 -0.62 18.59 -14.35
C GLY A 100 0.83 19.08 -14.29
N PHE A 101 1.40 19.32 -15.47
CA PHE A 101 2.76 19.84 -15.60
C PHE A 101 2.82 21.32 -15.17
N GLY A 102 3.65 21.62 -14.19
CA GLY A 102 3.80 23.00 -13.69
C GLY A 102 2.63 23.52 -12.88
N GLY A 103 1.61 22.70 -12.60
CA GLY A 103 0.43 23.09 -11.82
C GLY A 103 0.70 23.25 -10.32
N ALA A 104 -0.34 23.66 -9.58
CA ALA A 104 -0.31 23.71 -8.13
C ALA A 104 -0.19 22.31 -7.53
N VAL A 105 0.22 22.24 -6.26
CA VAL A 105 0.17 20.99 -5.49
C VAL A 105 -1.28 20.55 -5.37
N GLY A 106 -1.57 19.31 -5.76
CA GLY A 106 -2.91 18.73 -5.74
C GLY A 106 -3.37 18.39 -4.33
N LEU A 107 -4.65 18.08 -4.19
CA LEU A 107 -5.31 17.78 -2.91
C LEU A 107 -5.38 16.27 -2.58
N GLN A 108 -4.78 15.42 -3.42
CA GLN A 108 -4.77 13.96 -3.26
C GLN A 108 -3.33 13.47 -3.11
N GLN A 109 -2.75 13.72 -1.96
CA GLN A 109 -1.38 13.29 -1.66
C GLN A 109 -1.36 11.85 -1.12
N VAL A 110 -0.17 11.27 -1.05
CA VAL A 110 0.13 9.99 -0.42
C VAL A 110 1.06 10.25 0.75
N ALA A 111 0.82 9.63 1.89
CA ALA A 111 1.73 9.75 3.03
C ALA A 111 2.01 8.38 3.65
N ILE A 112 3.17 8.28 4.30
CA ILE A 112 3.58 7.14 5.11
C ILE A 112 3.80 7.65 6.54
N LEU A 113 3.00 7.12 7.46
CA LEU A 113 3.10 7.36 8.90
C LEU A 113 3.69 6.11 9.56
N SER A 114 4.55 6.27 10.57
CA SER A 114 5.22 5.12 11.18
C SER A 114 5.50 5.34 12.66
N LYS A 115 5.39 4.26 13.44
CA LYS A 115 5.91 4.19 14.82
C LYS A 115 7.43 4.03 14.85
N LEU A 116 8.01 3.61 13.73
CA LEU A 116 9.45 3.37 13.57
C LEU A 116 10.12 4.59 12.94
N PRO A 117 11.35 4.94 13.34
CA PRO A 117 12.12 5.96 12.65
C PRO A 117 12.50 5.47 11.25
N ALA A 118 12.21 6.28 10.23
CA ALA A 118 12.65 5.98 8.87
C ALA A 118 14.18 6.19 8.75
N THR A 119 14.87 5.26 8.08
CA THR A 119 16.30 5.37 7.77
C THR A 119 16.55 6.22 6.54
N ALA A 120 15.59 6.27 5.62
CA ALA A 120 15.54 7.20 4.49
C ALA A 120 14.08 7.37 4.06
N SER A 121 13.75 8.55 3.48
CA SER A 121 12.41 8.77 2.92
C SER A 121 12.45 9.85 1.86
N TRP A 122 11.67 9.68 0.79
CA TRP A 122 11.47 10.68 -0.28
C TRP A 122 10.20 10.39 -1.08
N ALA A 123 9.86 11.28 -1.98
CA ALA A 123 8.79 11.10 -2.95
C ALA A 123 9.33 11.36 -4.36
N GLU A 124 8.81 10.64 -5.34
CA GLU A 124 9.07 10.87 -6.75
C GLU A 124 7.78 11.24 -7.46
N ASN A 125 7.81 12.26 -8.32
CA ASN A 125 6.67 12.68 -9.12
C ASN A 125 6.93 12.35 -10.59
N TRP A 126 5.96 11.67 -11.23
CA TRP A 126 6.07 11.26 -12.63
C TRP A 126 5.23 12.11 -13.58
N ASN A 127 4.42 13.02 -13.06
CA ASN A 127 3.62 13.91 -13.86
C ASN A 127 4.50 15.00 -14.49
N THR A 128 4.95 14.74 -15.72
CA THR A 128 5.82 15.64 -16.48
C THR A 128 5.06 16.33 -17.62
N VAL A 129 5.40 16.08 -18.87
CA VAL A 129 4.83 16.79 -20.03
C VAL A 129 3.93 15.92 -20.90
N SER A 130 3.96 14.59 -20.73
CA SER A 130 3.21 13.68 -21.59
C SER A 130 1.81 13.41 -21.07
N ILE A 131 0.84 13.36 -21.97
CA ILE A 131 -0.55 12.96 -21.63
C ILE A 131 -0.62 11.52 -21.10
N SER A 132 0.34 10.68 -21.44
CA SER A 132 0.46 9.28 -20.97
C SER A 132 1.12 9.16 -19.61
N ASP A 133 1.75 10.22 -19.08
CA ASP A 133 2.40 10.15 -17.80
C ASP A 133 1.43 9.81 -16.67
N PRO A 134 1.83 8.97 -15.71
CA PRO A 134 1.06 8.78 -14.50
C PRO A 134 0.84 10.12 -13.79
N PRO A 135 -0.35 10.39 -13.25
CA PRO A 135 -0.65 11.69 -12.64
C PRO A 135 0.08 11.93 -11.32
N ARG A 136 0.62 10.87 -10.72
CA ARG A 136 1.35 10.84 -9.45
C ARG A 136 2.56 9.95 -9.60
N GLY A 137 3.44 10.00 -8.60
CA GLY A 137 4.55 9.08 -8.44
C GLY A 137 4.33 8.14 -7.25
N PHE A 138 5.34 8.00 -6.39
CA PHE A 138 5.27 7.24 -5.16
C PHE A 138 5.81 8.02 -3.96
N ALA A 139 5.36 7.63 -2.76
CA ALA A 139 6.02 7.92 -1.50
C ALA A 139 6.89 6.71 -1.14
N PHE A 140 8.12 6.93 -0.66
CA PHE A 140 9.02 5.88 -0.21
C PHE A 140 9.57 6.17 1.16
N ALA A 141 9.64 5.13 2.00
CA ALA A 141 10.40 5.16 3.25
C ALA A 141 11.07 3.80 3.47
N SER A 142 12.29 3.81 4.02
CA SER A 142 12.97 2.59 4.47
C SER A 142 13.09 2.56 5.99
N TYR A 143 13.08 1.35 6.53
CA TYR A 143 13.12 1.10 7.97
C TYR A 143 14.08 -0.04 8.29
N ARG A 144 14.64 0.00 9.52
CA ARG A 144 15.45 -1.08 10.06
C ARG A 144 14.67 -1.84 11.14
N ILE A 145 14.49 -3.16 10.95
CA ILE A 145 13.85 -4.05 11.91
C ILE A 145 14.83 -5.15 12.27
N GLY A 146 15.43 -5.06 13.45
CA GLY A 146 16.58 -5.89 13.81
C GLY A 146 17.72 -5.67 12.83
N THR A 147 18.13 -6.70 12.10
CA THR A 147 19.16 -6.64 11.05
C THR A 147 18.61 -6.40 9.65
N ASN A 148 17.27 -6.43 9.48
CA ASN A 148 16.61 -6.36 8.17
C ASN A 148 16.32 -4.92 7.75
N ASP A 149 16.71 -4.54 6.53
CA ASP A 149 16.32 -3.30 5.90
C ASP A 149 15.08 -3.53 5.03
N ILE A 150 14.04 -2.72 5.24
CA ILE A 150 12.73 -2.86 4.61
C ILE A 150 12.37 -1.59 3.86
N GLY A 151 11.95 -1.73 2.61
CA GLY A 151 11.43 -0.63 1.80
C GLY A 151 9.90 -0.65 1.74
N VAL A 152 9.29 0.51 1.95
CA VAL A 152 7.84 0.70 1.87
C VAL A 152 7.53 1.78 0.84
N TYR A 153 6.71 1.43 -0.14
CA TYR A 153 6.22 2.32 -1.18
C TYR A 153 4.73 2.57 -0.96
N GLY A 154 4.33 3.82 -0.98
CA GLY A 154 2.94 4.23 -0.99
C GLY A 154 2.55 4.76 -2.37
N VAL A 155 1.45 4.25 -2.94
CA VAL A 155 0.96 4.64 -4.26
C VAL A 155 -0.53 5.00 -4.24
N HIS A 156 -0.94 5.84 -5.19
CA HIS A 156 -2.33 6.04 -5.58
C HIS A 156 -2.38 6.15 -7.09
N LEU A 157 -2.70 5.06 -7.77
CA LEU A 157 -2.66 4.98 -9.22
C LEU A 157 -3.85 5.71 -9.87
N LYS A 158 -3.83 5.84 -11.18
CA LYS A 158 -4.85 6.58 -11.93
C LYS A 158 -6.22 5.93 -11.80
N SER A 159 -7.21 6.70 -11.38
CA SER A 159 -8.60 6.25 -11.28
C SER A 159 -9.22 5.91 -12.65
N ASN A 160 -10.30 5.12 -12.64
CA ASN A 160 -11.04 4.74 -13.85
C ASN A 160 -11.93 5.84 -14.41
N LEU A 161 -12.07 6.96 -13.72
CA LEU A 161 -12.89 8.08 -14.20
C LEU A 161 -12.35 8.63 -15.50
N THR A 162 -13.24 8.70 -16.51
CA THR A 162 -12.97 9.23 -17.84
C THR A 162 -13.72 10.55 -18.06
N ARG A 163 -13.19 11.40 -18.92
CA ARG A 163 -13.85 12.62 -19.42
C ARG A 163 -13.87 12.53 -20.95
N GLY A 164 -15.03 12.86 -21.56
CA GLY A 164 -15.21 12.79 -23.00
C GLY A 164 -15.35 11.36 -23.51
N ASP A 165 -14.56 10.98 -24.53
CA ASP A 165 -14.55 9.63 -25.10
C ASP A 165 -14.17 8.58 -24.04
N VAL A 166 -15.16 7.73 -23.70
CA VAL A 166 -15.03 6.75 -22.60
C VAL A 166 -13.98 5.68 -22.92
N ASP A 167 -13.97 5.15 -24.13
CA ASP A 167 -13.07 4.05 -24.50
C ASP A 167 -11.62 4.51 -24.59
N ARG A 168 -11.37 5.63 -25.26
CA ARG A 168 -10.05 6.25 -25.32
C ARG A 168 -9.57 6.65 -23.93
N GLY A 169 -10.45 7.20 -23.10
CA GLY A 169 -10.15 7.58 -21.73
C GLY A 169 -9.79 6.37 -20.87
N ARG A 170 -10.49 5.24 -21.03
CA ARG A 170 -10.20 3.97 -20.33
C ARG A 170 -8.83 3.43 -20.73
N GLN A 171 -8.53 3.34 -22.02
CA GLN A 171 -7.23 2.87 -22.51
C GLN A 171 -6.08 3.73 -21.96
N LEU A 172 -6.24 5.05 -21.94
CA LEU A 172 -5.25 5.96 -21.39
C LEU A 172 -5.07 5.77 -19.88
N ASN A 173 -6.14 5.52 -19.12
CA ASN A 173 -6.06 5.26 -17.69
C ASN A 173 -5.32 3.93 -17.41
N ILE A 174 -5.59 2.88 -18.19
CA ILE A 174 -4.86 1.60 -18.13
C ILE A 174 -3.38 1.84 -18.38
N LEU A 175 -3.03 2.49 -19.49
CA LEU A 175 -1.62 2.79 -19.84
C LEU A 175 -0.91 3.54 -18.71
N LYS A 176 -1.57 4.51 -18.08
CA LYS A 176 -0.98 5.28 -16.95
C LYS A 176 -0.70 4.40 -15.73
N ARG A 177 -1.57 3.43 -15.42
CA ARG A 177 -1.35 2.50 -14.31
C ARG A 177 -0.24 1.51 -14.62
N GLU A 178 -0.20 0.97 -15.83
CA GLU A 178 0.87 0.07 -16.27
C GLU A 178 2.24 0.77 -16.24
N LEU A 179 2.33 1.98 -16.78
CA LEU A 179 3.56 2.79 -16.71
C LEU A 179 3.98 3.10 -15.28
N ALA A 180 3.02 3.35 -14.39
CA ALA A 180 3.32 3.54 -12.96
C ALA A 180 3.92 2.27 -12.34
N ALA A 181 3.33 1.11 -12.61
CA ALA A 181 3.83 -0.19 -12.14
C ALA A 181 5.25 -0.46 -12.66
N GLU A 182 5.50 -0.23 -13.95
CA GLU A 182 6.84 -0.38 -14.55
C GLU A 182 7.87 0.56 -13.94
N LYS A 183 7.51 1.83 -13.69
CA LYS A 183 8.38 2.82 -13.03
C LYS A 183 8.73 2.42 -11.60
N ILE A 184 7.77 1.88 -10.84
CA ILE A 184 8.02 1.33 -9.49
C ILE A 184 9.01 0.17 -9.58
N MET A 185 8.78 -0.80 -10.47
CA MET A 185 9.68 -1.95 -10.64
C MET A 185 11.08 -1.51 -11.05
N ARG A 186 11.19 -0.54 -11.95
CA ARG A 186 12.49 0.03 -12.32
C ARG A 186 13.18 0.66 -11.12
N HIS A 187 12.49 1.48 -10.34
CA HIS A 187 13.06 2.09 -9.15
C HIS A 187 13.53 1.04 -8.14
N ILE A 188 12.72 -0.01 -7.90
CA ILE A 188 13.09 -1.10 -6.98
C ILE A 188 14.32 -1.86 -7.45
N ASN A 189 14.47 -2.08 -8.77
CA ASN A 189 15.52 -2.93 -9.34
C ASN A 189 16.79 -2.15 -9.74
N GLU A 190 16.68 -0.86 -10.08
CA GLU A 190 17.75 -0.07 -10.72
C GLU A 190 18.17 1.15 -9.90
N ALA A 191 17.51 1.47 -8.78
CA ALA A 191 17.80 2.71 -8.05
C ALA A 191 19.30 2.83 -7.72
N PRO A 192 19.97 3.89 -8.18
CA PRO A 192 21.44 4.04 -8.06
C PRO A 192 21.90 4.23 -6.62
N LEU A 193 21.02 4.46 -5.68
CA LEU A 193 21.30 4.52 -4.25
C LEU A 193 21.41 3.13 -3.61
N ASN A 194 21.40 2.08 -4.41
CA ASN A 194 21.72 0.66 -4.08
C ASN A 194 21.27 0.15 -2.70
N LYS A 195 20.58 0.98 -1.91
CA LYS A 195 19.98 0.55 -0.66
C LYS A 195 18.73 -0.28 -0.89
N THR A 196 18.05 -0.10 -2.03
CA THR A 196 16.88 -0.91 -2.41
C THR A 196 17.29 -2.33 -2.83
N ASN A 197 18.46 -2.53 -3.43
CA ASN A 197 18.99 -3.86 -3.78
C ASN A 197 19.49 -4.65 -2.56
N GLN A 198 19.56 -4.01 -1.39
CA GLN A 198 19.94 -4.64 -0.11
C GLN A 198 18.75 -4.81 0.83
N LEU A 199 17.53 -4.46 0.36
CA LEU A 199 16.32 -4.60 1.19
C LEU A 199 15.94 -6.08 1.28
N GLU A 200 15.83 -6.59 2.49
CA GLU A 200 15.33 -7.94 2.76
C GLU A 200 13.84 -8.08 2.42
N ALA A 201 13.10 -6.99 2.49
CA ALA A 201 11.72 -6.96 2.05
C ALA A 201 11.35 -5.63 1.40
N VAL A 202 10.46 -5.71 0.42
CA VAL A 202 9.82 -4.55 -0.22
C VAL A 202 8.30 -4.70 -0.13
N ILE A 203 7.65 -3.65 0.32
CA ILE A 203 6.20 -3.55 0.43
C ILE A 203 5.74 -2.42 -0.47
N VAL A 204 4.74 -2.68 -1.33
CA VAL A 204 4.09 -1.66 -2.14
C VAL A 204 2.61 -1.66 -1.78
N GLY A 205 2.16 -0.59 -1.14
CA GLY A 205 0.78 -0.46 -0.67
C GLY A 205 0.06 0.75 -1.25
N GLY A 206 -1.25 0.64 -1.45
CA GLY A 206 -2.05 1.75 -1.90
C GLY A 206 -3.32 1.37 -2.64
N ASP A 207 -3.97 2.39 -3.19
CA ASP A 207 -5.07 2.27 -4.12
C ASP A 207 -4.52 2.14 -5.55
N PHE A 208 -4.66 0.94 -6.13
CA PHE A 208 -4.22 0.62 -7.48
C PHE A 208 -5.26 0.94 -8.54
N ASN A 209 -6.50 1.22 -8.13
CA ASN A 209 -7.61 1.54 -9.03
C ASN A 209 -7.85 0.51 -10.15
N THR A 210 -7.49 -0.75 -9.92
CA THR A 210 -7.66 -1.88 -10.85
C THR A 210 -7.87 -3.18 -10.09
N THR A 211 -8.51 -4.15 -10.73
CA THR A 211 -8.80 -5.47 -10.14
C THR A 211 -8.73 -6.57 -11.20
N LEU A 212 -8.48 -7.80 -10.74
CA LEU A 212 -8.55 -8.99 -11.62
C LEU A 212 -9.97 -9.58 -11.75
N ASP A 213 -10.95 -9.04 -11.00
CA ASP A 213 -12.27 -9.63 -10.86
C ASP A 213 -13.30 -9.15 -11.87
N GLN A 214 -12.99 -8.10 -12.61
CA GLN A 214 -13.93 -7.45 -13.52
C GLN A 214 -13.41 -7.45 -14.94
N ASN A 215 -14.28 -7.80 -15.90
CA ASN A 215 -13.93 -7.92 -17.32
C ASN A 215 -13.36 -6.62 -17.93
N GLU A 216 -13.72 -5.47 -17.39
CA GLU A 216 -13.21 -4.17 -17.86
C GLU A 216 -11.70 -3.99 -17.66
N PHE A 217 -11.09 -4.78 -16.75
CA PHE A 217 -9.65 -4.79 -16.49
C PHE A 217 -8.93 -6.00 -17.08
N ALA A 218 -9.64 -6.88 -17.84
CA ALA A 218 -9.07 -8.16 -18.30
C ALA A 218 -7.81 -8.01 -19.19
N SER A 219 -7.68 -6.89 -19.91
CA SER A 219 -6.50 -6.58 -20.73
C SER A 219 -5.40 -5.83 -19.99
N GLU A 220 -5.64 -5.41 -18.77
CA GLU A 220 -4.72 -4.59 -17.98
C GLU A 220 -3.65 -5.44 -17.30
N ARG A 221 -2.39 -5.00 -17.38
CA ARG A 221 -1.22 -5.72 -16.86
C ARG A 221 -0.72 -5.16 -15.52
N THR A 222 -1.30 -4.11 -14.99
CA THR A 222 -0.80 -3.43 -13.77
C THR A 222 -0.48 -4.41 -12.64
N LEU A 223 -1.44 -5.25 -12.23
CA LEU A 223 -1.23 -6.23 -11.15
C LEU A 223 -0.35 -7.40 -11.57
N THR A 224 -0.38 -7.77 -12.87
CA THR A 224 0.49 -8.81 -13.42
C THR A 224 1.95 -8.41 -13.38
N ILE A 225 2.29 -7.13 -13.63
CA ILE A 225 3.66 -6.61 -13.53
C ILE A 225 4.22 -6.85 -12.13
N PHE A 226 3.44 -6.65 -11.06
CA PHE A 226 3.88 -6.96 -9.70
C PHE A 226 4.12 -8.46 -9.50
N ARG A 227 3.21 -9.32 -9.95
CA ARG A 227 3.35 -10.79 -9.83
C ARG A 227 4.55 -11.31 -10.59
N ASP A 228 4.79 -10.83 -11.82
CA ASP A 228 5.93 -11.21 -12.66
C ASP A 228 7.28 -10.82 -12.01
N ASN A 229 7.27 -9.80 -11.14
CA ASN A 229 8.41 -9.36 -10.34
C ASN A 229 8.42 -9.97 -8.91
N GLN A 230 7.76 -11.12 -8.71
CA GLN A 230 7.77 -11.92 -7.48
C GLN A 230 7.08 -11.24 -6.27
N PHE A 231 6.25 -10.23 -6.51
CA PHE A 231 5.37 -9.70 -5.48
C PHE A 231 4.09 -10.53 -5.39
N GLU A 232 3.59 -10.71 -4.18
CA GLU A 232 2.28 -11.30 -3.94
C GLU A 232 1.38 -10.35 -3.15
N SER A 233 0.09 -10.36 -3.46
CA SER A 233 -0.92 -9.52 -2.81
C SER A 233 -1.49 -10.16 -1.54
N GLY A 234 -1.42 -11.48 -1.43
CA GLY A 234 -2.08 -12.27 -0.41
C GLY A 234 -3.56 -12.54 -0.69
N TYR A 235 -4.05 -12.12 -1.85
CA TYR A 235 -5.43 -12.35 -2.28
C TYR A 235 -5.59 -13.59 -3.18
N GLU A 236 -4.50 -14.26 -3.50
CA GLU A 236 -4.48 -15.45 -4.34
C GLU A 236 -5.29 -16.58 -3.68
N GLY A 237 -6.31 -17.08 -4.40
CA GLY A 237 -7.21 -18.13 -3.89
C GLY A 237 -8.29 -17.65 -2.93
N ILE A 238 -8.36 -16.35 -2.61
CA ILE A 238 -9.43 -15.76 -1.79
C ILE A 238 -10.59 -15.34 -2.71
N ASP A 239 -11.80 -15.76 -2.36
CA ASP A 239 -13.03 -15.36 -3.08
C ASP A 239 -13.15 -13.84 -3.15
N SER A 240 -13.59 -13.31 -4.30
CA SER A 240 -13.71 -11.86 -4.53
C SER A 240 -14.59 -11.15 -3.50
N LYS A 241 -15.65 -11.82 -3.01
CA LYS A 241 -16.53 -11.26 -1.99
C LYS A 241 -15.88 -11.13 -0.60
N GLN A 242 -14.79 -11.85 -0.36
CA GLN A 242 -14.04 -11.82 0.91
C GLN A 242 -12.90 -10.77 0.89
N ARG A 243 -12.63 -10.16 -0.27
CA ARG A 243 -11.54 -9.19 -0.44
C ARG A 243 -12.00 -7.85 -1.03
N ILE A 244 -13.26 -7.49 -0.81
CA ILE A 244 -13.81 -6.20 -1.21
C ILE A 244 -13.14 -5.10 -0.40
N THR A 245 -12.48 -4.15 -1.08
CA THR A 245 -11.88 -2.97 -0.45
C THR A 245 -12.64 -1.69 -0.78
N ILE A 246 -13.45 -1.69 -1.85
CA ILE A 246 -14.38 -0.62 -2.19
C ILE A 246 -15.76 -1.23 -2.41
N PRO A 247 -16.74 -0.98 -1.52
CA PRO A 247 -18.09 -1.48 -1.68
C PRO A 247 -18.77 -0.80 -2.86
N GLY A 248 -19.60 -1.57 -3.57
CA GLY A 248 -20.34 -1.09 -4.73
C GLY A 248 -21.30 0.05 -4.41
N LYS A 249 -21.42 1.00 -5.33
CA LYS A 249 -22.31 2.15 -5.19
C LYS A 249 -22.99 2.47 -6.52
N GLY A 250 -24.31 2.38 -6.53
CA GLY A 250 -25.12 2.64 -7.73
C GLY A 250 -24.79 1.62 -8.83
N LYS A 251 -24.24 2.09 -9.96
CA LYS A 251 -23.85 1.23 -11.09
C LYS A 251 -22.47 0.59 -10.96
N TYR A 252 -21.71 0.96 -9.96
CA TYR A 252 -20.37 0.41 -9.74
C TYR A 252 -20.46 -0.80 -8.83
N PRO A 253 -19.91 -1.96 -9.24
CA PRO A 253 -19.90 -3.16 -8.42
C PRO A 253 -18.88 -3.07 -7.29
N ASP A 254 -18.96 -4.01 -6.35
CA ASP A 254 -17.89 -4.24 -5.37
C ASP A 254 -16.56 -4.49 -6.08
N ALA A 255 -15.48 -3.97 -5.54
CA ALA A 255 -14.14 -4.14 -6.11
C ALA A 255 -13.05 -4.32 -5.04
N THR A 256 -11.94 -4.91 -5.48
CA THR A 256 -10.67 -4.95 -4.76
C THR A 256 -9.72 -4.00 -5.48
N PHE A 257 -9.49 -2.79 -4.95
CA PHE A 257 -8.59 -1.80 -5.54
C PHE A 257 -7.38 -1.51 -4.65
N ASP A 258 -7.46 -1.87 -3.38
CA ASP A 258 -6.41 -1.61 -2.41
C ASP A 258 -5.60 -2.88 -2.14
N TYR A 259 -4.29 -2.77 -2.28
CA TYR A 259 -3.36 -3.89 -2.16
C TYR A 259 -2.18 -3.55 -1.24
N LEU A 260 -1.64 -4.61 -0.61
CA LEU A 260 -0.34 -4.63 0.03
C LEU A 260 0.50 -5.74 -0.61
N PHE A 261 1.17 -5.41 -1.69
CA PHE A 261 2.13 -6.30 -2.35
C PHE A 261 3.41 -6.43 -1.53
N VAL A 262 3.88 -7.65 -1.35
CA VAL A 262 5.09 -7.94 -0.56
C VAL A 262 6.02 -8.85 -1.35
N ARG A 263 7.32 -8.58 -1.29
CA ARG A 263 8.42 -9.40 -1.80
C ARG A 263 9.53 -9.46 -0.73
N PRO A 264 10.08 -10.63 -0.35
CA PRO A 264 9.69 -11.96 -0.80
C PRO A 264 8.35 -12.44 -0.20
N ARG A 265 7.72 -13.40 -0.89
CA ARG A 265 6.38 -13.92 -0.60
C ARG A 265 6.30 -14.65 0.76
N GLU A 266 7.34 -15.37 1.12
CA GLU A 266 7.32 -16.34 2.22
C GLU A 266 7.18 -15.71 3.62
N ILE A 267 7.27 -14.38 3.70
CA ILE A 267 7.24 -13.66 4.98
C ILE A 267 5.90 -12.96 5.26
N ALA A 268 4.98 -12.92 4.30
CA ALA A 268 3.75 -12.15 4.45
C ALA A 268 2.54 -13.04 4.80
N LEU A 269 1.69 -12.56 5.72
CA LEU A 269 0.43 -13.22 6.08
C LEU A 269 -0.72 -12.72 5.18
N ILE A 270 -1.88 -13.40 5.24
CA ILE A 270 -3.09 -12.99 4.52
C ILE A 270 -3.52 -11.59 4.96
N PRO A 271 -3.88 -10.68 4.03
CA PRO A 271 -4.40 -9.37 4.37
C PRO A 271 -5.74 -9.43 5.13
N ILE A 272 -5.92 -8.46 6.03
CA ILE A 272 -7.17 -8.26 6.76
C ILE A 272 -7.81 -6.97 6.25
N ILE A 273 -9.04 -7.05 5.76
CA ILE A 273 -9.85 -5.91 5.33
C ILE A 273 -10.84 -5.59 6.44
N THR A 274 -10.94 -4.33 6.82
CA THR A 274 -11.82 -3.87 7.91
C THR A 274 -12.90 -2.95 7.35
N PRO A 275 -14.17 -3.39 7.26
CA PRO A 275 -15.27 -2.53 6.80
C PRO A 275 -15.44 -1.28 7.68
N VAL A 276 -15.57 -0.11 7.05
CA VAL A 276 -15.74 1.20 7.69
C VAL A 276 -16.76 2.04 6.93
N LEU A 277 -17.23 3.13 7.55
CA LEU A 277 -18.19 4.06 6.93
C LEU A 277 -17.61 5.47 6.72
N VAL A 278 -16.40 5.73 7.21
CA VAL A 278 -15.79 7.06 7.17
C VAL A 278 -15.06 7.34 5.84
N SER A 279 -14.87 6.33 5.02
CA SER A 279 -14.33 6.40 3.66
C SER A 279 -15.11 5.44 2.76
N ASP A 280 -15.11 5.67 1.46
CA ASP A 280 -15.62 4.76 0.44
C ASP A 280 -14.66 3.57 0.19
N HIS A 281 -13.45 3.60 0.74
CA HIS A 281 -12.52 2.49 0.78
C HIS A 281 -12.40 1.90 2.18
N TYR A 282 -12.15 0.58 2.24
CA TYR A 282 -11.84 -0.13 3.47
C TYR A 282 -10.33 -0.23 3.66
N PRO A 283 -9.81 -0.01 4.89
CA PRO A 283 -8.39 -0.23 5.17
C PRO A 283 -8.01 -1.70 5.02
N VAL A 284 -6.83 -1.93 4.48
CA VAL A 284 -6.21 -3.23 4.32
C VAL A 284 -4.98 -3.29 5.21
N ALA A 285 -4.93 -4.22 6.14
CA ALA A 285 -3.79 -4.43 7.03
C ALA A 285 -3.15 -5.80 6.77
N ARG A 286 -1.83 -5.89 6.88
CA ARG A 286 -1.07 -7.11 6.66
C ARG A 286 0.08 -7.22 7.64
N LYS A 287 0.31 -8.42 8.17
CA LYS A 287 1.46 -8.74 9.01
C LYS A 287 2.55 -9.41 8.18
N ILE A 288 3.78 -9.04 8.45
CA ILE A 288 4.97 -9.52 7.77
C ILE A 288 5.93 -10.03 8.85
N ARG A 289 6.35 -11.30 8.75
CA ARG A 289 7.26 -11.94 9.68
C ARG A 289 8.63 -12.13 9.03
N PHE A 290 9.66 -11.76 9.75
CA PHE A 290 11.04 -11.87 9.28
C PHE A 290 11.70 -13.12 9.89
N LYS A 291 12.32 -13.94 9.03
CA LYS A 291 13.11 -15.07 9.49
C LYS A 291 14.37 -14.56 10.22
N SER A 292 14.74 -15.25 11.30
CA SER A 292 16.03 -14.99 11.96
C SER A 292 17.14 -15.37 10.98
N THR A 293 17.91 -14.40 10.51
CA THR A 293 19.17 -14.69 9.83
C THR A 293 20.21 -15.03 10.90
N ASN A 294 20.28 -16.31 11.29
CA ASN A 294 21.46 -16.80 11.96
C ASN A 294 22.63 -16.66 10.97
N LYS A 295 23.36 -15.56 11.03
CA LYS A 295 24.69 -15.47 10.43
C LYS A 295 25.58 -16.34 11.31
N ASN A 296 25.76 -17.64 10.91
CA ASN A 296 26.82 -18.46 11.40
C ASN A 296 28.18 -17.86 11.02
#